data_c1e2de68c86cf9b573acd1bcefd77aa4
#
_entry.id   c1e2de68c86cf9b573acd1bcefd77aa4
#
_cell.length_a   1.000
_cell.length_b   1.000
_cell.length_c   1.000
_cell.angle_alpha   90.00
_cell.angle_beta   90.00
_cell.angle_gamma   90.00
#
_symmetry.space_group_name_H-M   'P 1'
#
loop_
_entity.id
_entity.type
_entity.pdbx_description
1 polymer ?
#
loop_
_entity_poly.entity_id
_entity_poly.type
_entity_poly.pdbx_seq_one_letter_code
_entity_poly.pdbx_strand_id
1 'polypeptide(L)'
;PGLIAGPKLSPRQEHDVELGWNAAKEIARLDIGQTIIIKNGTIVAVEALEGTNEAIKRGGTLAREGAVMVKVSKPNQDMRFDVPVIGIETIRIAAESGVRVIGVEAEKTLLLERDAVIALANDSNMSVLAR
;
A
#
# COMPACT_ATOMS: atom_id res chain seq x y z
N PRO A 1 14.40 -2.32 -4.44
CA PRO A 1 13.79 -2.99 -3.28
C PRO A 1 14.29 -2.41 -1.96
N GLY A 2 13.42 -2.45 -0.97
CA GLY A 2 13.74 -2.00 0.36
C GLY A 2 12.98 -0.75 0.78
N LEU A 3 13.40 -0.19 1.90
CA LEU A 3 12.74 0.97 2.51
C LEU A 3 13.04 2.23 1.69
N ILE A 4 11.98 2.91 1.28
CA ILE A 4 12.06 4.15 0.49
C ILE A 4 11.97 5.37 1.43
N ALA A 5 11.11 5.30 2.43
CA ALA A 5 10.87 6.41 3.35
C ALA A 5 10.37 5.88 4.70
N GLY A 6 10.49 6.70 5.74
CA GLY A 6 9.95 6.41 7.06
C GLY A 6 10.81 5.49 7.90
N PRO A 7 10.33 5.14 9.10
CA PRO A 7 11.10 4.31 10.02
C PRO A 7 11.17 2.85 9.59
N LYS A 8 12.17 2.14 10.13
CA LYS A 8 12.31 0.70 9.93
C LYS A 8 11.06 0.00 10.46
N LEU A 9 10.62 -1.03 9.74
CA LEU A 9 9.44 -1.80 10.12
C LEU A 9 9.72 -2.67 11.35
N SER A 10 8.71 -2.79 12.21
CA SER A 10 8.73 -3.78 13.29
C SER A 10 8.54 -5.20 12.72
N PRO A 11 8.88 -6.26 13.48
CA PRO A 11 8.61 -7.63 13.04
C PRO A 11 7.13 -7.87 12.71
N ARG A 12 6.21 -7.31 13.49
CA ARG A 12 4.77 -7.42 13.22
C ARG A 12 4.40 -6.75 11.89
N GLN A 13 4.95 -5.57 11.62
CA GLN A 13 4.71 -4.88 10.35
C GLN A 13 5.28 -5.66 9.17
N GLU A 14 6.46 -6.23 9.31
CA GLU A 14 7.05 -7.07 8.25
C GLU A 14 6.18 -8.28 7.96
N HIS A 15 5.65 -8.92 8.99
CA HIS A 15 4.74 -10.05 8.84
C HIS A 15 3.46 -9.63 8.14
N ASP A 16 2.90 -8.46 8.50
CA ASP A 16 1.69 -7.96 7.87
C ASP A 16 1.92 -7.59 6.40
N VAL A 17 3.10 -7.06 6.04
CA VAL A 17 3.45 -6.81 4.64
C VAL A 17 3.49 -8.13 3.87
N GLU A 18 4.07 -9.20 4.45
CA GLU A 18 4.12 -10.51 3.80
C GLU A 18 2.71 -11.07 3.57
N LEU A 19 1.86 -11.01 4.60
CA LEU A 19 0.47 -11.44 4.47
C LEU A 19 -0.26 -10.63 3.40
N GLY A 20 -0.10 -9.31 3.43
CA GLY A 20 -0.72 -8.42 2.46
C GLY A 20 -0.24 -8.65 1.05
N TRP A 21 1.06 -8.93 0.88
CA TRP A 21 1.65 -9.25 -0.42
C TRP A 21 1.00 -10.48 -1.03
N ASN A 22 0.94 -11.57 -0.25
CA ASN A 22 0.36 -12.82 -0.73
C ASN A 22 -1.12 -12.66 -1.07
N ALA A 23 -1.88 -11.97 -0.23
CA ALA A 23 -3.30 -11.71 -0.48
C ALA A 23 -3.52 -10.79 -1.68
N ALA A 24 -2.72 -9.72 -1.81
CA ALA A 24 -2.84 -8.78 -2.92
C ALA A 24 -2.55 -9.46 -4.27
N LYS A 25 -1.53 -10.31 -4.31
CA LYS A 25 -1.22 -11.08 -5.52
C LYS A 25 -2.38 -12.00 -5.90
N GLU A 26 -3.04 -12.59 -4.93
CA GLU A 26 -4.18 -13.48 -5.21
C GLU A 26 -5.39 -12.72 -5.74
N ILE A 27 -5.75 -11.58 -5.14
CA ILE A 27 -6.89 -10.79 -5.64
C ILE A 27 -6.57 -10.16 -7.01
N ALA A 28 -5.31 -9.84 -7.26
CA ALA A 28 -4.88 -9.33 -8.57
C ALA A 28 -5.00 -10.42 -9.63
N ARG A 29 -4.60 -11.65 -9.29
CA ARG A 29 -4.73 -12.80 -10.19
C ARG A 29 -6.18 -13.06 -10.59
N LEU A 30 -7.11 -12.88 -9.65
CA LEU A 30 -8.54 -13.05 -9.87
C LEU A 30 -9.21 -11.81 -10.48
N ASP A 31 -8.44 -10.76 -10.74
CA ASP A 31 -8.92 -9.48 -11.28
C ASP A 31 -10.00 -8.82 -10.40
N ILE A 32 -9.87 -9.00 -9.08
CA ILE A 32 -10.75 -8.37 -8.10
C ILE A 32 -10.27 -6.95 -7.79
N GLY A 33 -8.98 -6.80 -7.52
CA GLY A 33 -8.35 -5.53 -7.16
C GLY A 33 -6.86 -5.69 -6.99
N GLN A 34 -6.21 -4.67 -6.43
CA GLN A 34 -4.75 -4.61 -6.32
C GLN A 34 -4.26 -4.23 -4.93
N THR A 35 -5.16 -3.92 -4.01
CA THR A 35 -4.81 -3.35 -2.70
C THR A 35 -5.46 -4.11 -1.57
N ILE A 36 -4.67 -4.40 -0.55
CA ILE A 36 -5.10 -5.06 0.69
C ILE A 36 -4.69 -4.18 1.87
N ILE A 37 -5.57 -4.05 2.84
CA ILE A 37 -5.30 -3.40 4.12
C ILE A 37 -5.27 -4.45 5.21
N ILE A 38 -4.22 -4.44 6.02
CA ILE A 38 -3.95 -5.45 7.05
C ILE A 38 -3.74 -4.77 8.40
N LYS A 39 -4.17 -5.42 9.46
CA LYS A 39 -3.88 -4.98 10.83
C LYS A 39 -3.66 -6.21 11.71
N ASN A 40 -2.47 -6.31 12.31
CA ASN A 40 -2.14 -7.34 13.28
C ASN A 40 -2.51 -8.75 12.81
N GLY A 41 -2.07 -9.12 11.62
CA GLY A 41 -2.28 -10.45 11.07
C GLY A 41 -3.67 -10.71 10.50
N THR A 42 -4.51 -9.68 10.41
CA THR A 42 -5.88 -9.80 9.89
C THR A 42 -6.07 -8.91 8.67
N ILE A 43 -6.65 -9.47 7.62
CA ILE A 43 -7.06 -8.68 6.45
C ILE A 43 -8.29 -7.89 6.85
N VAL A 44 -8.20 -6.56 6.75
CA VAL A 44 -9.25 -5.64 7.19
C VAL A 44 -10.09 -5.17 6.01
N ALA A 45 -9.46 -4.95 4.86
CA ALA A 45 -10.16 -4.49 3.67
C ALA A 45 -9.49 -5.01 2.41
N VAL A 46 -10.32 -5.31 1.41
CA VAL A 46 -9.91 -5.76 0.08
C VAL A 46 -10.48 -4.77 -0.91
N GLU A 47 -9.62 -4.18 -1.73
CA GLU A 47 -10.08 -3.31 -2.82
C GLU A 47 -10.77 -4.15 -3.88
N ALA A 48 -11.95 -3.69 -4.29
CA ALA A 48 -12.67 -4.30 -5.41
C ALA A 48 -13.01 -3.21 -6.43
N LEU A 49 -14.27 -2.85 -6.57
CA LEU A 49 -14.70 -1.86 -7.56
C LEU A 49 -14.35 -0.42 -7.16
N GLU A 50 -14.27 -0.14 -5.86
CA GLU A 50 -14.17 1.22 -5.31
C GLU A 50 -12.88 1.97 -5.62
N GLY A 51 -11.79 1.25 -5.95
CA GLY A 51 -10.49 1.86 -6.16
C GLY A 51 -9.66 1.98 -4.88
N THR A 52 -8.37 2.25 -5.05
CA THR A 52 -7.37 2.21 -3.97
C THR A 52 -7.70 3.19 -2.83
N ASN A 53 -7.99 4.46 -3.16
CA ASN A 53 -8.16 5.47 -2.12
C ASN A 53 -9.38 5.20 -1.23
N GLU A 54 -10.47 4.72 -1.80
CA GLU A 54 -11.66 4.36 -1.01
C GLU A 54 -11.41 3.12 -0.15
N ALA A 55 -10.66 2.15 -0.67
CA ALA A 55 -10.26 0.97 0.12
C ALA A 55 -9.39 1.37 1.30
N ILE A 56 -8.47 2.31 1.12
CA ILE A 56 -7.62 2.83 2.21
C ILE A 56 -8.47 3.50 3.29
N LYS A 57 -9.40 4.35 2.91
CA LYS A 57 -10.27 5.04 3.86
C LYS A 57 -11.08 4.04 4.68
N ARG A 58 -11.68 3.06 4.02
CA ARG A 58 -12.49 2.03 4.67
C ARG A 58 -11.65 1.16 5.60
N GLY A 59 -10.53 0.66 5.10
CA GLY A 59 -9.62 -0.20 5.87
C GLY A 59 -8.99 0.53 7.04
N GLY A 60 -8.56 1.77 6.83
CA GLY A 60 -7.97 2.59 7.87
C GLY A 60 -8.96 2.87 9.00
N THR A 61 -10.20 3.18 8.66
CA THR A 61 -11.26 3.40 9.64
C THR A 61 -11.53 2.14 10.46
N LEU A 62 -11.62 0.99 9.82
CA LEU A 62 -11.86 -0.29 10.50
C LEU A 62 -10.70 -0.70 11.38
N ALA A 63 -9.46 -0.50 10.91
CA ALA A 63 -8.25 -0.85 11.64
C ALA A 63 -7.93 0.13 12.77
N ARG A 64 -8.47 1.33 12.70
CA ARG A 64 -8.13 2.48 13.56
C ARG A 64 -6.72 2.95 13.23
N GLU A 65 -5.76 2.80 14.13
CA GLU A 65 -4.39 3.27 13.93
C GLU A 65 -3.45 2.10 13.63
N GLY A 66 -2.48 2.32 12.75
CA GLY A 66 -1.40 1.36 12.55
C GLY A 66 -1.63 0.35 11.44
N ALA A 67 -2.55 0.59 10.53
CA ALA A 67 -2.80 -0.31 9.40
C ALA A 67 -1.59 -0.40 8.47
N VAL A 68 -1.46 -1.53 7.81
CA VAL A 68 -0.50 -1.79 6.73
C VAL A 68 -1.28 -1.90 5.42
N MET A 69 -0.79 -1.24 4.39
CA MET A 69 -1.35 -1.29 3.05
C MET A 69 -0.35 -1.94 2.10
N VAL A 70 -0.80 -2.86 1.26
CA VAL A 70 0.02 -3.43 0.18
C VAL A 70 -0.72 -3.26 -1.14
N LYS A 71 -0.02 -2.73 -2.13
CA LYS A 71 -0.56 -2.56 -3.49
C LYS A 71 0.40 -3.21 -4.50
N VAL A 72 -0.16 -4.01 -5.39
CA VAL A 72 0.62 -4.74 -6.42
C VAL A 72 0.09 -4.44 -7.81
N SER A 73 0.85 -4.83 -8.84
CA SER A 73 0.38 -4.78 -10.22
C SER A 73 -0.46 -6.01 -10.54
N LYS A 74 -1.37 -5.87 -11.51
CA LYS A 74 -2.13 -7.02 -12.03
C LYS A 74 -1.25 -7.84 -12.99
N PRO A 75 -1.39 -9.18 -13.03
CA PRO A 75 -0.55 -10.03 -13.90
C PRO A 75 -0.64 -9.68 -15.38
N ASN A 76 -1.81 -9.25 -15.84
CA ASN A 76 -2.06 -8.95 -17.25
C ASN A 76 -1.97 -7.46 -17.57
N GLN A 77 -1.43 -6.65 -16.65
CA GLN A 77 -1.31 -5.21 -16.82
C GLN A 77 -0.21 -4.90 -17.85
N ASP A 78 -0.54 -4.09 -18.86
CA ASP A 78 0.46 -3.63 -19.82
C ASP A 78 1.21 -2.45 -19.21
N MET A 79 2.46 -2.71 -18.81
CA MET A 79 3.28 -1.73 -18.11
C MET A 79 3.67 -0.52 -18.94
N ARG A 80 3.41 -0.54 -20.26
CA ARG A 80 3.63 0.63 -21.11
C ARG A 80 2.47 1.62 -21.03
N PHE A 81 1.26 1.15 -20.74
CA PHE A 81 0.04 1.96 -20.78
C PHE A 81 -0.68 2.04 -19.45
N ASP A 82 -0.46 1.07 -18.56
CA ASP A 82 -1.23 0.95 -17.32
C ASP A 82 -0.30 0.57 -16.17
N VAL A 83 0.56 1.53 -15.78
CA VAL A 83 1.48 1.35 -14.65
C VAL A 83 0.75 1.74 -13.36
N PRO A 84 0.72 0.88 -12.32
CA PRO A 84 0.18 1.29 -11.03
C PRO A 84 0.93 2.51 -10.49
N VAL A 85 0.19 3.46 -9.96
CA VAL A 85 0.75 4.75 -9.54
C VAL A 85 0.46 4.98 -8.06
N ILE A 86 1.50 5.43 -7.33
CA ILE A 86 1.37 5.97 -5.99
C ILE A 86 1.82 7.43 -6.07
N GLY A 87 0.92 8.35 -5.75
CA GLY A 87 1.21 9.77 -5.71
C GLY A 87 0.99 10.34 -4.33
N ILE A 88 1.21 11.64 -4.20
CA ILE A 88 1.10 12.34 -2.92
C ILE A 88 -0.31 12.25 -2.33
N GLU A 89 -1.33 12.23 -3.19
CA GLU A 89 -2.73 12.13 -2.74
C GLU A 89 -2.98 10.81 -2.00
N THR A 90 -2.47 9.70 -2.52
CA THR A 90 -2.60 8.39 -1.88
C THR A 90 -1.88 8.37 -0.53
N ILE A 91 -0.68 8.96 -0.45
CA ILE A 91 0.07 9.05 0.81
C ILE A 91 -0.71 9.89 1.82
N ARG A 92 -1.27 11.02 1.40
CA ARG A 92 -2.05 11.89 2.27
C ARG A 92 -3.28 11.17 2.83
N ILE A 93 -4.03 10.51 1.97
CA ILE A 93 -5.22 9.73 2.37
C ILE A 93 -4.83 8.62 3.33
N ALA A 94 -3.75 7.91 3.05
CA ALA A 94 -3.27 6.84 3.91
C ALA A 94 -2.88 7.38 5.29
N ALA A 95 -2.15 8.48 5.35
CA ALA A 95 -1.75 9.10 6.61
C ALA A 95 -2.98 9.54 7.42
N GLU A 96 -3.94 10.19 6.78
CA GLU A 96 -5.18 10.64 7.44
C GLU A 96 -6.03 9.47 7.92
N SER A 97 -5.94 8.33 7.25
CA SER A 97 -6.70 7.13 7.58
C SER A 97 -6.02 6.22 8.62
N GLY A 98 -4.85 6.60 9.11
CA GLY A 98 -4.15 5.84 10.13
C GLY A 98 -3.24 4.73 9.61
N VAL A 99 -2.97 4.70 8.32
CA VAL A 99 -2.02 3.76 7.73
C VAL A 99 -0.60 4.15 8.11
N ARG A 100 0.22 3.19 8.52
CA ARG A 100 1.60 3.44 8.94
C ARG A 100 2.64 2.78 8.04
N VAL A 101 2.24 1.84 7.20
CA VAL A 101 3.16 1.16 6.27
C VAL A 101 2.46 1.03 4.92
N ILE A 102 3.18 1.38 3.86
CA ILE A 102 2.75 1.14 2.48
C ILE A 102 3.81 0.27 1.80
N GLY A 103 3.42 -0.91 1.37
CA GLY A 103 4.26 -1.79 0.57
C GLY A 103 3.82 -1.77 -0.89
N VAL A 104 4.77 -1.60 -1.80
CA VAL A 104 4.49 -1.58 -3.24
C VAL A 104 5.41 -2.56 -3.95
N GLU A 105 5.04 -2.91 -5.17
CA GLU A 105 5.83 -3.80 -6.00
C GLU A 105 6.98 -3.03 -6.65
N ALA A 106 8.21 -3.44 -6.35
CA ALA A 106 9.42 -2.81 -6.91
C ALA A 106 9.39 -2.93 -8.44
N GLU A 107 9.86 -1.87 -9.13
CA GLU A 107 10.00 -1.80 -10.57
C GLU A 107 8.68 -1.86 -11.35
N LYS A 108 7.56 -2.11 -10.65
CA LYS A 108 6.22 -2.19 -11.26
C LYS A 108 5.27 -1.13 -10.75
N THR A 109 5.76 -0.22 -9.92
CA THR A 109 4.96 0.88 -9.38
C THR A 109 5.68 2.18 -9.63
N LEU A 110 4.98 3.16 -10.18
CA LEU A 110 5.52 4.50 -10.41
C LEU A 110 5.19 5.39 -9.21
N LEU A 111 6.21 6.02 -8.63
CA LEU A 111 6.04 7.03 -7.60
C LEU A 111 6.07 8.41 -8.27
N LEU A 112 4.92 9.06 -8.36
CA LEU A 112 4.83 10.42 -8.87
C LEU A 112 5.32 11.40 -7.82
N GLU A 113 6.09 12.40 -8.23
CA GLU A 113 6.64 13.40 -7.32
C GLU A 113 7.38 12.74 -6.15
N ARG A 114 8.31 11.87 -6.48
CA ARG A 114 9.01 10.99 -5.52
C ARG A 114 9.52 11.74 -4.29
N ASP A 115 10.16 12.90 -4.48
CA ASP A 115 10.73 13.66 -3.37
C ASP A 115 9.65 14.16 -2.42
N ALA A 116 8.51 14.61 -2.96
CA ALA A 116 7.38 15.06 -2.15
C ALA A 116 6.72 13.88 -1.42
N VAL A 117 6.61 12.73 -2.07
CA VAL A 117 6.09 11.51 -1.45
C VAL A 117 6.96 11.11 -0.26
N ILE A 118 8.29 11.09 -0.44
CA ILE A 118 9.22 10.74 0.62
C ILE A 118 9.12 11.72 1.78
N ALA A 119 9.07 13.02 1.50
CA ALA A 119 8.98 14.04 2.53
C ALA A 119 7.68 13.90 3.34
N LEU A 120 6.55 13.69 2.67
CA LEU A 120 5.27 13.53 3.34
C LEU A 120 5.22 12.26 4.19
N ALA A 121 5.75 11.16 3.66
CA ALA A 121 5.81 9.90 4.40
C ALA A 121 6.65 10.06 5.68
N ASN A 122 7.83 10.68 5.57
CA ASN A 122 8.68 10.94 6.73
C ASN A 122 7.97 11.83 7.76
N ASP A 123 7.35 12.92 7.30
CA ASP A 123 6.63 13.85 8.19
C ASP A 123 5.45 13.18 8.88
N SER A 124 4.83 12.20 8.24
CA SER A 124 3.69 11.46 8.78
C SER A 124 4.09 10.23 9.58
N ASN A 125 5.39 9.99 9.76
CA ASN A 125 5.94 8.81 10.42
C ASN A 125 5.43 7.52 9.76
N MET A 126 5.35 7.52 8.45
CA MET A 126 4.86 6.41 7.65
C MET A 126 6.03 5.78 6.89
N SER A 127 6.10 4.46 6.91
CA SER A 127 7.10 3.72 6.14
C SER A 127 6.55 3.38 4.76
N VAL A 128 7.37 3.59 3.74
CA VAL A 128 7.07 3.19 2.36
C VAL A 128 8.19 2.28 1.91
N LEU A 129 7.84 1.08 1.47
CA LEU A 129 8.85 0.13 1.01
C LEU A 129 8.46 -0.50 -0.32
N ALA A 130 9.46 -0.86 -1.10
CA ALA A 130 9.30 -1.59 -2.35
C ALA A 130 9.83 -3.02 -2.17
N ARG A 131 9.10 -3.96 -2.72
CA ARG A 131 9.45 -5.37 -2.59
C ARG A 131 9.64 -6.04 -3.96
#